data_4c696d8dcc3b14454f37fc82f29c6505
#
_entry.id   4c696d8dcc3b14454f37fc82f29c6505
#
_cell.length_a   1.000
_cell.length_b   1.000
_cell.length_c   1.000
_cell.angle_alpha   90.00
_cell.angle_beta   90.00
_cell.angle_gamma   90.00
#
_symmetry.space_group_name_H-M   'P 1'
#
loop_
_entity.id
_entity.type
_entity.pdbx_description
1 polymer ?
#
loop_
_entity_poly.entity_id
_entity_poly.type
_entity_poly.pdbx_seq_one_letter_code
_entity_poly.pdbx_strand_id
1 'polypeptide(L)'
;MQGIKTFIPTAKKIQYIQSLLGCGFDTIDFGSFVSPRAIPQMADTAEVLSGLDLSKSNSKLLAIVANVRGAQEASAFKEIDYLGYPFSISENFQMRNTHKTIAQSTEILKEILDIAKATNKEVVTYVSMGFGNPYGDPWDVDIVGEWTEKLAKMGVKILSLSDTVGSSTPEIIDYLFTNLIPRYPFIEFGAHLHTTPRAWHEKIDAAFNAGCRRFDGAVQGFGGCPMAKDELTGNMPTEKMLSYFTSKKVETNVNWTVFEAAYNKSIALFSQYL
;
A
#
# COMPACT_ATOMS: atom_id res chain seq x y z
N MET A 1 -9.29 5.16 -4.02
CA MET A 1 -10.01 6.32 -4.66
C MET A 1 -9.16 7.06 -5.68
N GLN A 2 -7.86 7.11 -5.56
CA GLN A 2 -6.96 7.95 -6.37
C GLN A 2 -7.12 7.81 -7.91
N GLY A 3 -7.52 6.64 -8.42
CA GLY A 3 -7.74 6.41 -9.85
C GLY A 3 -9.10 6.88 -10.39
N ILE A 4 -10.01 7.37 -9.53
CA ILE A 4 -11.32 7.86 -9.95
C ILE A 4 -11.18 9.27 -10.49
N LYS A 5 -11.65 9.49 -11.73
CA LYS A 5 -11.50 10.77 -12.43
C LYS A 5 -12.42 11.86 -11.88
N THR A 6 -13.67 11.49 -11.58
CA THR A 6 -14.64 12.42 -10.98
C THR A 6 -14.29 12.67 -9.53
N PHE A 7 -14.12 13.94 -9.14
CA PHE A 7 -13.75 14.27 -7.75
C PHE A 7 -14.86 13.86 -6.78
N ILE A 8 -14.50 13.04 -5.81
CA ILE A 8 -15.39 12.63 -4.73
C ILE A 8 -15.37 13.75 -3.67
N PRO A 9 -16.52 14.32 -3.29
CA PRO A 9 -16.58 15.37 -2.26
C PRO A 9 -15.95 14.93 -0.95
N THR A 10 -15.22 15.82 -0.28
CA THR A 10 -14.53 15.57 0.99
C THR A 10 -15.41 14.90 2.05
N ALA A 11 -16.64 15.41 2.22
CA ALA A 11 -17.60 14.82 3.17
C ALA A 11 -17.93 13.35 2.87
N LYS A 12 -17.95 12.95 1.60
CA LYS A 12 -18.17 11.56 1.18
C LYS A 12 -16.96 10.67 1.47
N LYS A 13 -15.76 11.21 1.27
CA LYS A 13 -14.51 10.52 1.65
C LYS A 13 -14.45 10.29 3.15
N ILE A 14 -14.74 11.31 3.95
CA ILE A 14 -14.83 11.22 5.42
C ILE A 14 -15.81 10.13 5.82
N GLN A 15 -17.04 10.16 5.31
CA GLN A 15 -18.07 9.16 5.64
C GLN A 15 -17.65 7.73 5.32
N TYR A 16 -16.95 7.54 4.19
CA TYR A 16 -16.47 6.22 3.78
C TYR A 16 -15.31 5.75 4.65
N ILE A 17 -14.27 6.57 4.84
CA ILE A 17 -13.12 6.23 5.68
C ILE A 17 -13.55 6.00 7.12
N GLN A 18 -14.46 6.80 7.64
CA GLN A 18 -15.03 6.60 8.97
C GLN A 18 -15.71 5.22 9.13
N SER A 19 -16.34 4.72 8.06
CA SER A 19 -16.92 3.37 8.11
C SER A 19 -15.87 2.27 8.13
N LEU A 20 -14.71 2.48 7.50
CA LEU A 20 -13.56 1.57 7.54
C LEU A 20 -12.87 1.57 8.90
N LEU A 21 -12.75 2.74 9.54
CA LEU A 21 -12.18 2.87 10.89
C LEU A 21 -12.94 2.04 11.94
N GLY A 22 -14.23 1.83 11.73
CA GLY A 22 -15.04 0.98 12.60
C GLY A 22 -14.86 -0.52 12.38
N CYS A 23 -14.19 -0.94 11.29
CA CYS A 23 -14.07 -2.36 10.94
C CYS A 23 -13.03 -3.12 11.78
N GLY A 24 -12.04 -2.45 12.36
CA GLY A 24 -10.96 -3.09 13.13
C GLY A 24 -9.75 -3.50 12.28
N PHE A 25 -9.54 -2.89 11.12
CA PHE A 25 -8.29 -3.04 10.38
C PHE A 25 -7.10 -2.54 11.19
N ASP A 26 -5.93 -3.19 11.06
CA ASP A 26 -4.69 -2.71 11.70
C ASP A 26 -4.31 -1.33 11.17
N THR A 27 -4.28 -1.17 9.85
CA THR A 27 -3.86 0.07 9.20
C THR A 27 -4.83 0.45 8.08
N ILE A 28 -5.11 1.75 7.93
CA ILE A 28 -5.88 2.31 6.82
C ILE A 28 -5.01 3.30 6.07
N ASP A 29 -4.73 3.00 4.79
CA ASP A 29 -4.20 3.97 3.84
C ASP A 29 -5.35 4.92 3.44
N PHE A 30 -5.41 6.07 4.12
CA PHE A 30 -6.55 6.98 4.02
C PHE A 30 -6.36 8.10 3.00
N GLY A 31 -5.11 8.38 2.59
CA GLY A 31 -4.85 9.52 1.74
C GLY A 31 -3.39 9.70 1.34
N SER A 32 -3.08 10.86 0.77
CA SER A 32 -1.78 11.12 0.18
C SER A 32 -1.41 12.61 0.25
N PHE A 33 -0.15 12.89 0.60
CA PHE A 33 0.47 14.22 0.54
C PHE A 33 1.38 14.38 -0.69
N VAL A 34 0.96 13.80 -1.81
CA VAL A 34 1.59 14.03 -3.11
C VAL A 34 1.05 15.30 -3.76
N SER A 35 1.68 15.73 -4.86
CA SER A 35 1.23 16.92 -5.58
C SER A 35 -0.23 16.79 -6.01
N PRO A 36 -1.13 17.74 -5.68
CA PRO A 36 -2.50 17.79 -6.17
C PRO A 36 -2.64 17.80 -7.70
N ARG A 37 -1.58 18.24 -8.40
CA ARG A 37 -1.53 18.18 -9.89
C ARG A 37 -1.36 16.74 -10.38
N ALA A 38 -0.63 15.90 -9.63
CA ALA A 38 -0.42 14.50 -9.99
C ALA A 38 -1.65 13.65 -9.62
N ILE A 39 -2.20 13.87 -8.43
CA ILE A 39 -3.37 13.12 -7.92
C ILE A 39 -4.42 14.10 -7.36
N PRO A 40 -5.22 14.74 -8.23
CA PRO A 40 -6.23 15.72 -7.81
C PRO A 40 -7.24 15.17 -6.79
N GLN A 41 -7.56 13.89 -6.90
CA GLN A 41 -8.50 13.20 -6.00
C GLN A 41 -8.07 13.23 -4.53
N MET A 42 -6.75 13.37 -4.25
CA MET A 42 -6.18 13.37 -2.89
C MET A 42 -5.80 14.78 -2.40
N ALA A 43 -6.19 15.83 -3.12
CA ALA A 43 -5.81 17.20 -2.77
C ALA A 43 -6.35 17.66 -1.40
N ASP A 44 -7.43 17.04 -0.94
CA ASP A 44 -8.14 17.34 0.30
C ASP A 44 -7.77 16.38 1.47
N THR A 45 -6.66 15.65 1.38
CA THR A 45 -6.27 14.65 2.40
C THR A 45 -6.22 15.23 3.82
N ALA A 46 -5.67 16.43 4.00
CA ALA A 46 -5.61 17.09 5.31
C ALA A 46 -7.01 17.44 5.86
N GLU A 47 -7.91 17.89 4.98
CA GLU A 47 -9.29 18.20 5.33
C GLU A 47 -10.07 16.91 5.68
N VAL A 48 -9.86 15.85 4.91
CA VAL A 48 -10.42 14.53 5.23
C VAL A 48 -9.97 14.09 6.61
N LEU A 49 -8.66 14.14 6.91
CA LEU A 49 -8.13 13.76 8.22
C LEU A 49 -8.78 14.53 9.36
N SER A 50 -8.92 15.85 9.21
CA SER A 50 -9.52 16.69 10.24
C SER A 50 -11.00 16.40 10.51
N GLY A 51 -11.69 15.77 9.57
CA GLY A 51 -13.09 15.37 9.69
C GLY A 51 -13.31 13.96 10.26
N LEU A 52 -12.23 13.17 10.50
CA LEU A 52 -12.35 11.81 11.04
C LEU A 52 -12.46 11.82 12.57
N ASP A 53 -13.39 11.03 13.11
CA ASP A 53 -13.42 10.68 14.53
C ASP A 53 -12.62 9.40 14.78
N LEU A 54 -11.44 9.55 15.35
CA LEU A 54 -10.53 8.46 15.67
C LEU A 54 -10.72 7.89 17.08
N SER A 55 -11.58 8.49 17.89
CA SER A 55 -11.75 8.17 19.32
C SER A 55 -12.19 6.73 19.61
N LYS A 56 -12.79 6.06 18.61
CA LYS A 56 -13.33 4.70 18.72
C LYS A 56 -12.59 3.70 17.82
N SER A 57 -11.46 4.08 17.23
CA SER A 57 -10.69 3.22 16.34
C SER A 57 -9.30 2.97 16.90
N ASN A 58 -8.84 1.73 16.80
CA ASN A 58 -7.46 1.36 17.07
C ASN A 58 -6.65 1.26 15.77
N SER A 59 -7.26 1.51 14.62
CA SER A 59 -6.56 1.47 13.33
C SER A 59 -5.54 2.59 13.24
N LYS A 60 -4.36 2.26 12.81
CA LYS A 60 -3.31 3.21 12.47
C LYS A 60 -3.61 3.85 11.12
N LEU A 61 -3.18 5.09 10.94
CA LEU A 61 -3.35 5.81 9.69
C LEU A 61 -2.04 5.84 8.91
N LEU A 62 -2.13 5.49 7.63
CA LEU A 62 -1.05 5.60 6.67
C LEU A 62 -1.40 6.66 5.63
N ALA A 63 -0.43 7.52 5.31
CA ALA A 63 -0.54 8.46 4.20
C ALA A 63 0.64 8.30 3.24
N ILE A 64 0.35 8.29 1.94
CA ILE A 64 1.37 8.20 0.90
C ILE A 64 2.10 9.53 0.76
N VAL A 65 3.43 9.47 0.70
CA VAL A 65 4.32 10.60 0.44
C VAL A 65 5.30 10.23 -0.68
N ALA A 66 5.60 11.15 -1.59
CA ALA A 66 6.50 10.90 -2.73
C ALA A 66 7.77 11.75 -2.69
N ASN A 67 7.92 12.62 -1.69
CA ASN A 67 9.06 13.52 -1.53
C ASN A 67 9.14 14.07 -0.10
N VAL A 68 10.23 14.77 0.19
CA VAL A 68 10.53 15.36 1.50
C VAL A 68 9.44 16.34 1.95
N ARG A 69 8.95 17.20 1.05
CA ARG A 69 7.87 18.14 1.37
C ARG A 69 6.61 17.42 1.85
N GLY A 70 6.15 16.43 1.09
CA GLY A 70 4.96 15.64 1.48
C GLY A 70 5.15 14.90 2.80
N ALA A 71 6.37 14.40 3.07
CA ALA A 71 6.70 13.79 4.36
C ALA A 71 6.64 14.81 5.52
N GLN A 72 7.16 16.01 5.33
CA GLN A 72 7.06 17.09 6.31
C GLN A 72 5.59 17.49 6.57
N GLU A 73 4.81 17.69 5.52
CA GLU A 73 3.39 18.02 5.62
C GLU A 73 2.61 16.92 6.36
N ALA A 74 2.77 15.64 5.98
CA ALA A 74 2.12 14.51 6.64
C ALA A 74 2.56 14.37 8.11
N SER A 75 3.84 14.61 8.38
CA SER A 75 4.41 14.46 9.72
C SER A 75 3.94 15.51 10.72
N ALA A 76 3.37 16.63 10.26
CA ALA A 76 2.76 17.63 11.12
C ALA A 76 1.48 17.15 11.82
N PHE A 77 0.86 16.07 11.30
CA PHE A 77 -0.35 15.48 11.87
C PHE A 77 0.03 14.33 12.81
N LYS A 78 -0.31 14.47 14.09
CA LYS A 78 -0.05 13.44 15.11
C LYS A 78 -0.85 12.16 14.90
N GLU A 79 -1.96 12.25 14.20
CA GLU A 79 -2.88 11.16 13.88
C GLU A 79 -2.35 10.20 12.83
N ILE A 80 -1.32 10.59 12.06
CA ILE A 80 -0.68 9.74 11.07
C ILE A 80 0.42 8.94 11.75
N ASP A 81 0.35 7.61 11.64
CA ASP A 81 1.33 6.69 12.20
C ASP A 81 2.40 6.31 11.18
N TYR A 82 1.99 6.14 9.92
CA TYR A 82 2.84 5.64 8.86
C TYR A 82 2.95 6.60 7.68
N LEU A 83 4.17 6.74 7.17
CA LEU A 83 4.45 7.37 5.89
C LEU A 83 4.69 6.28 4.84
N GLY A 84 3.79 6.16 3.87
CA GLY A 84 3.93 5.21 2.76
C GLY A 84 4.80 5.81 1.66
N TYR A 85 5.95 5.21 1.36
CA TYR A 85 6.85 5.69 0.32
C TYR A 85 6.97 4.72 -0.85
N PRO A 86 6.55 5.09 -2.07
CA PRO A 86 6.73 4.26 -3.27
C PRO A 86 8.19 4.34 -3.75
N PHE A 87 8.87 3.22 -3.66
CA PHE A 87 10.23 3.01 -4.15
C PHE A 87 10.20 1.91 -5.21
N SER A 88 10.93 2.05 -6.30
CA SER A 88 11.00 1.00 -7.33
C SER A 88 12.40 0.46 -7.51
N ILE A 89 12.49 -0.84 -7.79
CA ILE A 89 13.72 -1.50 -8.21
C ILE A 89 13.89 -1.53 -9.74
N SER A 90 12.91 -0.99 -10.48
CA SER A 90 12.97 -0.73 -11.93
C SER A 90 13.24 0.74 -12.16
N GLU A 91 14.34 1.08 -12.83
CA GLU A 91 14.72 2.47 -13.13
C GLU A 91 13.70 3.13 -14.05
N ASN A 92 13.21 2.40 -15.06
CA ASN A 92 12.19 2.90 -15.96
C ASN A 92 10.88 3.22 -15.23
N PHE A 93 10.43 2.35 -14.32
CA PHE A 93 9.22 2.63 -13.56
C PHE A 93 9.43 3.77 -12.55
N GLN A 94 10.57 3.80 -11.86
CA GLN A 94 10.89 4.86 -10.91
C GLN A 94 10.84 6.24 -11.58
N MET A 95 11.44 6.35 -12.76
CA MET A 95 11.43 7.58 -13.56
C MET A 95 10.01 7.97 -14.00
N ARG A 96 9.19 7.00 -14.43
CA ARG A 96 7.80 7.24 -14.85
C ARG A 96 6.89 7.66 -13.69
N ASN A 97 7.07 7.01 -12.53
CA ASN A 97 6.19 7.20 -11.39
C ASN A 97 6.49 8.50 -10.62
N THR A 98 7.76 8.82 -10.43
CA THR A 98 8.18 9.93 -9.56
C THR A 98 9.02 11.00 -10.26
N HIS A 99 9.38 10.80 -11.54
CA HIS A 99 10.35 11.62 -12.28
C HIS A 99 11.73 11.71 -11.59
N LYS A 100 12.14 10.60 -10.96
CA LYS A 100 13.39 10.46 -10.24
C LYS A 100 14.09 9.17 -10.62
N THR A 101 15.42 9.18 -10.58
CA THR A 101 16.21 7.94 -10.65
C THR A 101 16.08 7.15 -9.34
N ILE A 102 16.42 5.86 -9.37
CA ILE A 102 16.50 5.06 -8.13
C ILE A 102 17.50 5.69 -7.14
N ALA A 103 18.64 6.18 -7.63
CA ALA A 103 19.63 6.86 -6.78
C ALA A 103 19.05 8.10 -6.08
N GLN A 104 18.36 8.97 -6.81
CA GLN A 104 17.68 10.13 -6.23
C GLN A 104 16.59 9.72 -5.24
N SER A 105 15.81 8.68 -5.54
CA SER A 105 14.75 8.19 -4.65
C SER A 105 15.33 7.57 -3.37
N THR A 106 16.52 7.00 -3.44
CA THR A 106 17.25 6.48 -2.28
C THR A 106 17.65 7.62 -1.33
N GLU A 107 18.16 8.74 -1.86
CA GLU A 107 18.50 9.91 -1.02
C GLU A 107 17.25 10.53 -0.39
N ILE A 108 16.17 10.66 -1.16
CA ILE A 108 14.88 11.15 -0.64
C ILE A 108 14.37 10.24 0.48
N LEU A 109 14.49 8.92 0.33
CA LEU A 109 14.06 7.97 1.36
C LEU A 109 14.86 8.16 2.66
N LYS A 110 16.16 8.43 2.60
CA LYS A 110 16.97 8.75 3.81
C LYS A 110 16.40 9.94 4.55
N GLU A 111 16.14 11.03 3.84
CA GLU A 111 15.56 12.24 4.45
C GLU A 111 14.16 11.95 5.05
N ILE A 112 13.34 11.15 4.37
CA ILE A 112 12.01 10.74 4.89
C ILE A 112 12.14 9.89 6.15
N LEU A 113 13.12 8.98 6.21
CA LEU A 113 13.40 8.18 7.41
C LEU A 113 13.81 9.04 8.60
N ASP A 114 14.64 10.07 8.37
CA ASP A 114 15.04 11.03 9.40
C ASP A 114 13.84 11.85 9.91
N ILE A 115 12.98 12.33 9.01
CA ILE A 115 11.73 13.04 9.36
C ILE A 115 10.81 12.13 10.18
N ALA A 116 10.57 10.91 9.73
CA ALA A 116 9.72 9.94 10.41
C ALA A 116 10.22 9.66 11.82
N LYS A 117 11.53 9.42 11.96
CA LYS A 117 12.18 9.21 13.27
C LYS A 117 12.00 10.41 14.19
N ALA A 118 12.22 11.65 13.68
CA ALA A 118 12.07 12.87 14.45
C ALA A 118 10.64 13.15 14.90
N THR A 119 9.64 12.61 14.19
CA THR A 119 8.21 12.81 14.45
C THR A 119 7.50 11.58 15.00
N ASN A 120 8.27 10.55 15.42
CA ASN A 120 7.77 9.30 15.96
C ASN A 120 6.78 8.58 15.04
N LYS A 121 7.14 8.51 13.76
CA LYS A 121 6.40 7.78 12.72
C LYS A 121 7.25 6.68 12.13
N GLU A 122 6.62 5.68 11.51
CA GLU A 122 7.33 4.64 10.77
C GLU A 122 7.14 4.81 9.26
N VAL A 123 8.11 4.35 8.48
CA VAL A 123 8.03 4.37 7.02
C VAL A 123 7.70 2.99 6.50
N VAL A 124 6.62 2.89 5.73
CA VAL A 124 6.31 1.70 4.92
C VAL A 124 6.87 1.94 3.53
N THR A 125 7.91 1.21 3.15
CA THR A 125 8.50 1.31 1.83
C THR A 125 7.88 0.27 0.90
N TYR A 126 7.13 0.74 -0.11
CA TYR A 126 6.55 -0.10 -1.14
C TYR A 126 7.60 -0.36 -2.22
N VAL A 127 8.05 -1.62 -2.34
CA VAL A 127 9.05 -2.02 -3.34
C VAL A 127 8.36 -2.37 -4.65
N SER A 128 8.06 -1.34 -5.44
CA SER A 128 7.42 -1.48 -6.75
C SER A 128 8.27 -2.28 -7.71
N MET A 129 7.63 -3.03 -8.60
CA MET A 129 8.25 -3.99 -9.51
C MET A 129 9.00 -5.12 -8.78
N GLY A 130 8.63 -5.39 -7.54
CA GLY A 130 9.23 -6.44 -6.70
C GLY A 130 9.06 -7.87 -7.25
N PHE A 131 8.11 -8.08 -8.17
CA PHE A 131 7.81 -9.38 -8.78
C PHE A 131 8.02 -9.39 -10.31
N GLY A 132 8.80 -8.46 -10.84
CA GLY A 132 9.05 -8.31 -12.27
C GLY A 132 8.56 -6.98 -12.81
N ASN A 133 8.99 -6.68 -14.05
CA ASN A 133 8.60 -5.44 -14.74
C ASN A 133 8.40 -5.67 -16.24
N PRO A 134 7.50 -4.89 -16.90
CA PRO A 134 7.26 -4.99 -18.35
C PRO A 134 8.19 -4.07 -19.17
N TYR A 135 9.19 -3.43 -18.55
CA TYR A 135 10.00 -2.38 -19.18
C TYR A 135 11.34 -2.90 -19.69
N GLY A 136 11.65 -4.19 -19.47
CA GLY A 136 12.94 -4.78 -19.85
C GLY A 136 14.08 -4.39 -18.91
N ASP A 137 13.81 -3.80 -17.76
CA ASP A 137 14.81 -3.61 -16.72
C ASP A 137 15.26 -4.98 -16.14
N PRO A 138 16.53 -5.15 -15.77
CA PRO A 138 16.98 -6.37 -15.11
C PRO A 138 16.13 -6.66 -13.87
N TRP A 139 15.69 -7.90 -13.77
CA TRP A 139 14.94 -8.39 -12.62
C TRP A 139 15.20 -9.88 -12.41
N ASP A 140 15.54 -10.21 -11.19
CA ASP A 140 15.55 -11.56 -10.65
C ASP A 140 15.37 -11.49 -9.12
N VAL A 141 15.33 -12.64 -8.47
CA VAL A 141 15.12 -12.72 -7.02
C VAL A 141 16.33 -12.21 -6.21
N ASP A 142 17.53 -12.28 -6.78
CA ASP A 142 18.75 -11.79 -6.14
C ASP A 142 18.77 -10.26 -6.13
N ILE A 143 18.31 -9.61 -7.20
CA ILE A 143 18.13 -8.15 -7.27
C ILE A 143 17.17 -7.67 -6.18
N VAL A 144 16.05 -8.38 -5.98
CA VAL A 144 15.10 -8.06 -4.88
C VAL A 144 15.77 -8.22 -3.53
N GLY A 145 16.56 -9.28 -3.33
CA GLY A 145 17.34 -9.53 -2.12
C GLY A 145 18.37 -8.42 -1.86
N GLU A 146 19.12 -8.01 -2.87
CA GLU A 146 20.10 -6.90 -2.76
C GLU A 146 19.44 -5.57 -2.36
N TRP A 147 18.29 -5.25 -2.97
CA TRP A 147 17.55 -4.04 -2.60
C TRP A 147 16.98 -4.13 -1.20
N THR A 148 16.45 -5.31 -0.80
CA THR A 148 16.02 -5.55 0.58
C THR A 148 17.15 -5.27 1.56
N GLU A 149 18.36 -5.78 1.29
CA GLU A 149 19.53 -5.54 2.14
C GLU A 149 19.93 -4.07 2.19
N LYS A 150 19.95 -3.39 1.04
CA LYS A 150 20.26 -1.94 0.98
C LYS A 150 19.27 -1.11 1.80
N LEU A 151 17.96 -1.36 1.62
CA LEU A 151 16.90 -0.65 2.34
C LEU A 151 16.93 -0.93 3.85
N ALA A 152 17.17 -2.19 4.25
CA ALA A 152 17.34 -2.57 5.64
C ALA A 152 18.53 -1.86 6.30
N LYS A 153 19.68 -1.77 5.62
CA LYS A 153 20.88 -1.02 6.09
C LYS A 153 20.63 0.48 6.22
N MET A 154 19.68 1.03 5.48
CA MET A 154 19.25 2.43 5.61
C MET A 154 18.33 2.65 6.83
N GLY A 155 17.86 1.59 7.49
CA GLY A 155 16.98 1.67 8.64
C GLY A 155 15.49 1.49 8.32
N VAL A 156 15.14 1.08 7.10
CA VAL A 156 13.76 0.68 6.78
C VAL A 156 13.39 -0.55 7.60
N LYS A 157 12.22 -0.52 8.25
CA LYS A 157 11.71 -1.60 9.08
C LYS A 157 10.53 -2.34 8.46
N ILE A 158 9.81 -1.69 7.54
CA ILE A 158 8.62 -2.25 6.89
C ILE A 158 8.81 -2.18 5.38
N LEU A 159 8.88 -3.34 4.74
CA LEU A 159 9.01 -3.50 3.29
C LEU A 159 7.78 -4.20 2.73
N SER A 160 6.97 -3.48 1.95
CA SER A 160 5.83 -4.06 1.25
C SER A 160 6.25 -4.39 -0.19
N LEU A 161 6.48 -5.68 -0.49
CA LEU A 161 6.80 -6.13 -1.84
C LEU A 161 5.57 -5.94 -2.73
N SER A 162 5.74 -5.17 -3.82
CA SER A 162 4.60 -4.71 -4.62
C SER A 162 4.62 -5.33 -6.02
N ASP A 163 3.54 -6.05 -6.32
CA ASP A 163 3.22 -6.62 -7.64
C ASP A 163 2.50 -5.57 -8.50
N THR A 164 3.23 -4.51 -8.84
CA THR A 164 2.68 -3.27 -9.40
C THR A 164 1.88 -3.46 -10.70
N VAL A 165 2.21 -4.50 -11.47
CA VAL A 165 1.57 -4.81 -12.77
C VAL A 165 0.84 -6.16 -12.76
N GLY A 166 0.78 -6.84 -11.63
CA GLY A 166 0.09 -8.13 -11.50
C GLY A 166 0.83 -9.32 -12.11
N SER A 167 2.14 -9.19 -12.34
CA SER A 167 2.98 -10.23 -12.99
C SER A 167 3.45 -11.33 -12.05
N SER A 168 3.23 -11.20 -10.74
CA SER A 168 3.66 -12.21 -9.78
C SER A 168 2.98 -13.55 -10.00
N THR A 169 3.75 -14.63 -9.83
CA THR A 169 3.23 -16.00 -9.78
C THR A 169 3.33 -16.55 -8.35
N PRO A 170 2.55 -17.57 -8.00
CA PRO A 170 2.65 -18.23 -6.69
C PRO A 170 4.07 -18.67 -6.35
N GLU A 171 4.80 -19.20 -7.33
CA GLU A 171 6.17 -19.70 -7.14
C GLU A 171 7.15 -18.57 -6.79
N ILE A 172 7.05 -17.43 -7.47
CA ILE A 172 7.89 -16.25 -7.20
C ILE A 172 7.55 -15.65 -5.84
N ILE A 173 6.26 -15.56 -5.51
CA ILE A 173 5.78 -15.06 -4.22
C ILE A 173 6.32 -15.94 -3.09
N ASP A 174 6.14 -17.26 -3.19
CA ASP A 174 6.63 -18.22 -2.21
C ASP A 174 8.14 -18.12 -2.05
N TYR A 175 8.87 -18.14 -3.16
CA TYR A 175 10.33 -18.06 -3.14
C TYR A 175 10.84 -16.80 -2.42
N LEU A 176 10.31 -15.63 -2.77
CA LEU A 176 10.77 -14.37 -2.17
C LEU A 176 10.49 -14.33 -0.67
N PHE A 177 9.27 -14.60 -0.23
CA PHE A 177 8.92 -14.51 1.19
C PHE A 177 9.60 -15.59 2.03
N THR A 178 9.70 -16.83 1.53
CA THR A 178 10.39 -17.93 2.22
C THR A 178 11.88 -17.64 2.44
N ASN A 179 12.52 -16.92 1.52
CA ASN A 179 13.94 -16.61 1.63
C ASN A 179 14.21 -15.29 2.38
N LEU A 180 13.38 -14.25 2.16
CA LEU A 180 13.63 -12.93 2.75
C LEU A 180 13.22 -12.84 4.22
N ILE A 181 12.08 -13.41 4.61
CA ILE A 181 11.58 -13.29 5.98
C ILE A 181 12.56 -13.84 7.02
N PRO A 182 13.09 -15.08 6.89
CA PRO A 182 14.06 -15.60 7.85
C PRO A 182 15.40 -14.87 7.82
N ARG A 183 15.82 -14.37 6.64
CA ARG A 183 17.08 -13.65 6.48
C ARG A 183 17.09 -12.28 7.15
N TYR A 184 15.92 -11.62 7.22
CA TYR A 184 15.76 -10.28 7.80
C TYR A 184 14.67 -10.25 8.88
N PRO A 185 14.88 -10.93 10.03
CA PRO A 185 13.84 -11.10 11.06
C PRO A 185 13.44 -9.78 11.76
N PHE A 186 14.18 -8.70 11.53
CA PHE A 186 13.89 -7.36 12.03
C PHE A 186 13.10 -6.49 11.02
N ILE A 187 12.82 -7.03 9.82
CA ILE A 187 11.98 -6.39 8.81
C ILE A 187 10.58 -7.00 8.84
N GLU A 188 9.57 -6.17 8.94
CA GLU A 188 8.19 -6.57 8.67
C GLU A 188 7.96 -6.58 7.15
N PHE A 189 7.78 -7.77 6.59
CA PHE A 189 7.46 -7.91 5.17
C PHE A 189 5.96 -7.85 4.93
N GLY A 190 5.54 -7.05 3.96
CA GLY A 190 4.17 -6.96 3.46
C GLY A 190 4.04 -7.45 2.02
N ALA A 191 2.85 -7.92 1.69
CA ALA A 191 2.44 -8.31 0.35
C ALA A 191 1.42 -7.31 -0.20
N HIS A 192 1.86 -6.47 -1.14
CA HIS A 192 1.01 -5.54 -1.90
C HIS A 192 0.79 -6.10 -3.30
N LEU A 193 -0.16 -7.04 -3.39
CA LEU A 193 -0.37 -7.81 -4.61
C LEU A 193 -1.48 -7.21 -5.47
N HIS A 194 -1.23 -7.16 -6.76
CA HIS A 194 -2.26 -6.91 -7.76
C HIS A 194 -2.73 -8.24 -8.34
N THR A 195 -4.01 -8.31 -8.73
CA THR A 195 -4.59 -9.56 -9.17
C THR A 195 -5.72 -9.38 -10.17
N THR A 196 -6.01 -10.46 -10.89
CA THR A 196 -7.26 -10.63 -11.63
C THR A 196 -8.31 -11.31 -10.75
N PRO A 197 -9.60 -11.29 -11.11
CA PRO A 197 -10.65 -11.98 -10.37
C PRO A 197 -10.42 -13.48 -10.16
N ARG A 198 -9.53 -14.11 -10.93
CA ARG A 198 -9.24 -15.55 -10.87
C ARG A 198 -7.99 -15.90 -10.07
N ALA A 199 -6.99 -15.03 -10.07
CA ALA A 199 -5.64 -15.32 -9.51
C ALA A 199 -5.46 -14.89 -8.03
N TRP A 200 -6.45 -14.24 -7.43
CA TRP A 200 -6.31 -13.67 -6.09
C TRP A 200 -5.98 -14.71 -5.01
N HIS A 201 -6.63 -15.90 -5.09
CA HIS A 201 -6.53 -16.94 -4.06
C HIS A 201 -5.13 -17.53 -4.00
N GLU A 202 -4.59 -17.93 -5.14
CA GLU A 202 -3.27 -18.56 -5.23
C GLU A 202 -2.14 -17.62 -4.80
N LYS A 203 -2.27 -16.32 -5.09
CA LYS A 203 -1.28 -15.31 -4.68
C LYS A 203 -1.28 -15.09 -3.16
N ILE A 204 -2.46 -14.98 -2.54
CA ILE A 204 -2.55 -14.86 -1.07
C ILE A 204 -2.06 -16.13 -0.40
N ASP A 205 -2.46 -17.30 -0.89
CA ASP A 205 -2.10 -18.60 -0.32
C ASP A 205 -0.57 -18.78 -0.34
N ALA A 206 0.08 -18.45 -1.45
CA ALA A 206 1.53 -18.50 -1.56
C ALA A 206 2.22 -17.58 -0.55
N ALA A 207 1.82 -16.30 -0.48
CA ALA A 207 2.42 -15.35 0.44
C ALA A 207 2.18 -15.74 1.92
N PHE A 208 0.98 -16.18 2.26
CA PHE A 208 0.64 -16.58 3.62
C PHE A 208 1.40 -17.83 4.08
N ASN A 209 1.47 -18.86 3.23
CA ASN A 209 2.20 -20.10 3.53
C ASN A 209 3.72 -19.85 3.61
N ALA A 210 4.25 -18.91 2.83
CA ALA A 210 5.66 -18.49 2.88
C ALA A 210 6.00 -17.60 4.11
N GLY A 211 5.03 -17.35 5.01
CA GLY A 211 5.26 -16.65 6.27
C GLY A 211 4.91 -15.17 6.28
N CYS A 212 4.42 -14.58 5.18
CA CYS A 212 3.94 -13.21 5.17
C CYS A 212 2.73 -13.05 6.10
N ARG A 213 2.68 -11.96 6.88
CA ARG A 213 1.60 -11.66 7.83
C ARG A 213 1.04 -10.25 7.68
N ARG A 214 1.59 -9.43 6.79
CA ARG A 214 1.09 -8.12 6.42
C ARG A 214 0.58 -8.16 4.99
N PHE A 215 -0.67 -7.80 4.77
CA PHE A 215 -1.32 -7.84 3.47
C PHE A 215 -2.07 -6.53 3.22
N ASP A 216 -1.84 -5.95 2.05
CA ASP A 216 -2.56 -4.77 1.61
C ASP A 216 -3.67 -5.17 0.64
N GLY A 217 -4.82 -4.53 0.78
CA GLY A 217 -5.96 -4.74 -0.12
C GLY A 217 -6.79 -3.49 -0.29
N ALA A 218 -7.65 -3.52 -1.27
CA ALA A 218 -8.66 -2.50 -1.49
C ALA A 218 -10.05 -3.12 -1.49
N VAL A 219 -11.01 -2.46 -0.90
CA VAL A 219 -12.41 -2.91 -0.93
C VAL A 219 -12.86 -2.99 -2.39
N GLN A 220 -13.43 -4.14 -2.79
CA GLN A 220 -13.79 -4.48 -4.18
C GLN A 220 -12.60 -4.59 -5.16
N GLY A 221 -11.36 -4.58 -4.67
CA GLY A 221 -10.19 -4.56 -5.53
C GLY A 221 -10.02 -3.25 -6.35
N PHE A 222 -10.77 -2.19 -6.02
CA PHE A 222 -10.68 -0.93 -6.74
C PHE A 222 -9.28 -0.33 -6.69
N GLY A 223 -8.87 0.22 -7.83
CA GLY A 223 -7.56 0.82 -8.01
C GLY A 223 -6.62 -0.10 -8.78
N GLY A 224 -5.43 0.35 -8.92
CA GLY A 224 -4.34 -0.21 -9.69
C GLY A 224 -3.37 0.93 -9.90
N CYS A 225 -2.18 0.68 -10.41
CA CYS A 225 -1.23 1.75 -10.68
C CYS A 225 -1.63 2.47 -11.97
N PRO A 226 -2.09 3.74 -11.93
CA PRO A 226 -2.47 4.49 -13.14
C PRO A 226 -1.30 4.71 -14.10
N MET A 227 -0.07 4.45 -13.64
CA MET A 227 1.16 4.58 -14.41
C MET A 227 1.60 3.26 -15.06
N ALA A 228 0.95 2.13 -14.76
CA ALA A 228 1.12 0.88 -15.47
C ALA A 228 0.36 0.97 -16.81
N LYS A 229 1.05 0.66 -17.93
CA LYS A 229 0.54 0.91 -19.29
C LYS A 229 -0.53 -0.07 -19.77
N ASP A 230 -0.72 -1.20 -19.10
CA ASP A 230 -1.56 -2.30 -19.59
C ASP A 230 -2.86 -2.42 -18.79
N GLU A 231 -3.77 -3.29 -19.25
CA GLU A 231 -5.07 -3.53 -18.62
C GLU A 231 -4.95 -3.51 -17.10
N LEU A 232 -5.62 -2.57 -16.47
CA LEU A 232 -5.55 -2.32 -15.03
C LEU A 232 -5.84 -3.61 -14.26
N THR A 233 -4.78 -4.28 -13.86
CA THR A 233 -4.87 -5.36 -12.88
C THR A 233 -5.31 -4.70 -11.58
N GLY A 234 -6.43 -5.15 -11.00
CA GLY A 234 -6.98 -4.58 -9.77
C GLY A 234 -6.08 -4.84 -8.56
N ASN A 235 -6.29 -4.09 -7.51
CA ASN A 235 -5.73 -4.42 -6.20
C ASN A 235 -6.29 -5.76 -5.70
N MET A 236 -5.63 -6.35 -4.71
CA MET A 236 -6.15 -7.50 -3.97
C MET A 236 -7.46 -7.12 -3.28
N PRO A 237 -8.61 -7.81 -3.58
CA PRO A 237 -9.88 -7.46 -2.98
C PRO A 237 -9.90 -7.80 -1.48
N THR A 238 -10.16 -6.81 -0.64
CA THR A 238 -10.15 -6.96 0.83
C THR A 238 -11.15 -8.04 1.30
N GLU A 239 -12.35 -8.07 0.73
CA GLU A 239 -13.38 -9.08 1.05
C GLU A 239 -12.93 -10.51 0.73
N LYS A 240 -12.13 -10.69 -0.31
CA LYS A 240 -11.56 -11.98 -0.68
C LYS A 240 -10.46 -12.41 0.29
N MET A 241 -9.58 -11.47 0.67
CA MET A 241 -8.55 -11.74 1.68
C MET A 241 -9.18 -12.13 3.02
N LEU A 242 -10.17 -11.39 3.49
CA LEU A 242 -10.86 -11.69 4.75
C LEU A 242 -11.54 -13.08 4.70
N SER A 243 -12.18 -13.41 3.58
CA SER A 243 -12.77 -14.73 3.36
C SER A 243 -11.72 -15.85 3.40
N TYR A 244 -10.56 -15.64 2.77
CA TYR A 244 -9.43 -16.57 2.81
C TYR A 244 -8.94 -16.78 4.24
N PHE A 245 -8.64 -15.71 4.98
CA PHE A 245 -8.13 -15.82 6.35
C PHE A 245 -9.16 -16.49 7.30
N THR A 246 -10.43 -16.19 7.13
CA THR A 246 -11.50 -16.88 7.86
C THR A 246 -11.49 -18.39 7.59
N SER A 247 -11.33 -18.79 6.33
CA SER A 247 -11.26 -20.23 5.95
C SER A 247 -10.05 -20.95 6.55
N LYS A 248 -8.94 -20.23 6.72
CA LYS A 248 -7.72 -20.70 7.39
C LYS A 248 -7.79 -20.58 8.93
N LYS A 249 -8.91 -20.11 9.51
CA LYS A 249 -9.09 -19.86 10.95
C LYS A 249 -8.07 -18.88 11.54
N VAL A 250 -7.65 -17.90 10.72
CA VAL A 250 -6.77 -16.81 11.16
C VAL A 250 -7.64 -15.70 11.71
N GLU A 251 -7.33 -15.27 12.92
CA GLU A 251 -7.96 -14.12 13.54
C GLU A 251 -7.39 -12.83 12.95
N THR A 252 -8.25 -12.00 12.35
CA THR A 252 -7.87 -10.74 11.69
C THR A 252 -8.28 -9.50 12.48
N ASN A 253 -8.97 -9.68 13.62
CA ASN A 253 -9.61 -8.62 14.41
C ASN A 253 -10.65 -7.78 13.64
N VAL A 254 -10.96 -8.11 12.39
CA VAL A 254 -11.94 -7.38 11.58
C VAL A 254 -13.35 -7.85 11.91
N ASN A 255 -14.21 -6.89 12.26
CA ASN A 255 -15.62 -7.15 12.49
C ASN A 255 -16.36 -7.27 11.15
N TRP A 256 -16.76 -8.49 10.80
CA TRP A 256 -17.42 -8.81 9.53
C TRP A 256 -18.71 -8.03 9.29
N THR A 257 -19.56 -7.85 10.31
CA THR A 257 -20.82 -7.13 10.17
C THR A 257 -20.58 -5.66 9.84
N VAL A 258 -19.61 -5.04 10.52
CA VAL A 258 -19.24 -3.64 10.26
C VAL A 258 -18.57 -3.51 8.89
N PHE A 259 -17.72 -4.48 8.52
CA PHE A 259 -17.09 -4.50 7.21
C PHE A 259 -18.11 -4.66 6.07
N GLU A 260 -19.12 -5.52 6.21
CA GLU A 260 -20.19 -5.68 5.21
C GLU A 260 -20.95 -4.36 5.00
N ALA A 261 -21.24 -3.64 6.06
CA ALA A 261 -21.85 -2.32 5.96
C ALA A 261 -20.95 -1.30 5.24
N ALA A 262 -19.63 -1.31 5.51
CA ALA A 262 -18.65 -0.46 4.82
C ALA A 262 -18.49 -0.87 3.35
N TYR A 263 -18.51 -2.16 3.05
CA TYR A 263 -18.48 -2.71 1.68
C TYR A 263 -19.68 -2.22 0.86
N ASN A 264 -20.90 -2.30 1.42
CA ASN A 264 -22.11 -1.81 0.75
C ASN A 264 -22.07 -0.30 0.52
N LYS A 265 -21.51 0.48 1.47
CA LYS A 265 -21.26 1.93 1.27
C LYS A 265 -20.27 2.17 0.13
N SER A 266 -19.24 1.34 -0.01
CA SER A 266 -18.27 1.47 -1.11
C SER A 266 -18.92 1.27 -2.47
N ILE A 267 -19.84 0.30 -2.61
CA ILE A 267 -20.60 0.08 -3.84
C ILE A 267 -21.40 1.34 -4.18
N ALA A 268 -22.19 1.84 -3.22
CA ALA A 268 -23.02 3.01 -3.42
C ALA A 268 -22.20 4.28 -3.75
N LEU A 269 -21.03 4.43 -3.11
CA LEU A 269 -20.14 5.56 -3.36
C LEU A 269 -19.51 5.47 -4.75
N PHE A 270 -18.82 4.36 -5.04
CA PHE A 270 -18.02 4.29 -6.27
C PHE A 270 -18.87 4.24 -7.52
N SER A 271 -20.06 3.61 -7.49
CA SER A 271 -20.99 3.62 -8.63
C SER A 271 -21.46 5.03 -9.06
N GLN A 272 -21.33 6.04 -8.19
CA GLN A 272 -21.70 7.44 -8.52
C GLN A 272 -20.58 8.20 -9.22
N TYR A 273 -19.33 7.75 -9.11
CA TYR A 273 -18.15 8.49 -9.55
C TYR A 273 -17.30 7.75 -10.60
N LEU A 274 -17.59 6.47 -10.87
CA LEU A 274 -17.03 5.68 -11.96
C LEU A 274 -17.77 5.97 -13.25
#